data_0692105ce68cad0330a9c2443aa87ebe
#
_entry.id   0692105ce68cad0330a9c2443aa87ebe
#
_cell.length_a   1.000
_cell.length_b   1.000
_cell.length_c   1.000
_cell.angle_alpha   90.00
_cell.angle_beta   90.00
_cell.angle_gamma   90.00
#
_symmetry.space_group_name_H-M   'P 1'
#
loop_
_entity.id
_entity.type
_entity.pdbx_description
1 polymer ?
#
loop_
_entity_poly.entity_id
_entity_poly.type
_entity_poly.pdbx_seq_one_letter_code
_entity_poly.pdbx_strand_id
1 'polypeptide(L)'
;IDAVKSIHGKPVDMTVATFDKMIAYIDKNYQQKIELEDIAQIGGYNVNYTSQFFKRQLGVSFLEYLLRMRLREATVRLANSDDGVAHIASSCGFADIKAFNVAFKKHFHTTPSEYRKQAKELGRKTKLHDWKEIISTQEEDIVELLQSCLPYEHDSSYKLKLEEANQKLQVVREQLESVVKKLQS
;
A
#
# COMPACT_ATOMS: atom_id res chain seq x y z
N ILE A 1 17.91 31.62 -6.58
CA ILE A 1 18.44 32.63 -5.68
C ILE A 1 17.29 33.04 -4.78
N ASP A 2 17.55 33.00 -3.51
CA ASP A 2 16.84 33.58 -2.36
C ASP A 2 15.89 32.68 -1.59
N ALA A 3 16.48 32.33 -0.49
CA ALA A 3 15.91 31.78 0.72
C ALA A 3 14.49 32.29 1.00
N VAL A 4 13.59 31.39 1.22
CA VAL A 4 12.35 31.62 1.95
C VAL A 4 12.76 32.10 3.35
N LYS A 5 12.64 33.40 3.60
CA LYS A 5 12.90 34.04 4.90
C LYS A 5 12.00 33.40 5.93
N SER A 6 12.63 32.71 6.88
CA SER A 6 12.05 32.30 8.14
C SER A 6 11.44 33.53 8.85
N ILE A 7 10.13 33.63 8.87
CA ILE A 7 9.43 34.56 9.74
C ILE A 7 9.27 33.84 11.08
N HIS A 8 10.06 34.27 12.08
CA HIS A 8 10.00 33.82 13.47
C HIS A 8 10.29 32.32 13.73
N GLY A 9 11.49 31.86 13.49
CA GLY A 9 12.17 30.80 14.27
C GLY A 9 11.48 29.44 14.51
N LYS A 10 10.27 29.21 13.99
CA LYS A 10 9.61 27.90 13.99
C LYS A 10 9.48 27.40 12.56
N PRO A 11 9.87 26.15 12.25
CA PRO A 11 9.56 25.57 10.97
C PRO A 11 8.05 25.61 10.80
N VAL A 12 7.58 26.21 9.68
CA VAL A 12 6.18 26.13 9.29
C VAL A 12 5.86 24.64 9.12
N ASP A 13 4.97 24.14 9.95
CA ASP A 13 4.62 22.71 9.90
C ASP A 13 4.00 22.41 8.53
N MET A 14 4.43 21.31 7.94
CA MET A 14 3.94 20.88 6.61
C MET A 14 2.42 20.68 6.67
N THR A 15 1.70 21.34 5.79
CA THR A 15 0.24 21.20 5.74
C THR A 15 -0.14 19.80 5.20
N VAL A 16 -1.30 19.29 5.64
CA VAL A 16 -1.86 18.02 5.13
C VAL A 16 -1.97 18.07 3.60
N ALA A 17 -2.45 19.19 3.04
CA ALA A 17 -2.58 19.37 1.59
C ALA A 17 -1.23 19.30 0.84
N THR A 18 -0.14 19.74 1.46
CA THR A 18 1.19 19.64 0.87
C THR A 18 1.71 18.20 0.92
N PHE A 19 1.47 17.53 2.03
CA PHE A 19 1.82 16.11 2.17
C PHE A 19 1.05 15.24 1.16
N ASP A 20 -0.25 15.46 1.00
CA ASP A 20 -1.07 14.77 0.02
C ASP A 20 -0.54 14.95 -1.42
N LYS A 21 -0.05 16.14 -1.76
CA LYS A 21 0.60 16.37 -3.07
C LYS A 21 1.87 15.55 -3.24
N MET A 22 2.68 15.42 -2.20
CA MET A 22 3.89 14.59 -2.23
C MET A 22 3.53 13.12 -2.43
N ILE A 23 2.55 12.62 -1.67
CA ILE A 23 2.06 11.24 -1.80
C ILE A 23 1.49 10.99 -3.19
N ALA A 24 0.63 11.87 -3.70
CA ALA A 24 0.06 11.75 -5.03
C ALA A 24 1.12 11.75 -6.14
N TYR A 25 2.21 12.51 -5.97
CA TYR A 25 3.33 12.46 -6.89
C TYR A 25 4.05 11.12 -6.86
N ILE A 26 4.30 10.56 -5.69
CA ILE A 26 4.92 9.25 -5.54
C ILE A 26 4.03 8.18 -6.19
N ASP A 27 2.73 8.20 -5.91
CA ASP A 27 1.73 7.26 -6.46
C ASP A 27 1.71 7.27 -7.99
N LYS A 28 1.89 8.45 -8.59
CA LYS A 28 1.91 8.61 -10.04
C LYS A 28 3.23 8.19 -10.68
N ASN A 29 4.35 8.31 -9.96
CA ASN A 29 5.69 8.22 -10.54
C ASN A 29 6.55 7.09 -9.93
N TYR A 30 6.02 6.24 -9.06
CA TYR A 30 6.79 5.18 -8.36
C TYR A 30 7.58 4.26 -9.27
N GLN A 31 7.16 4.10 -10.52
CA GLN A 31 7.83 3.27 -11.54
C GLN A 31 9.15 3.88 -12.00
N GLN A 32 9.31 5.18 -11.84
CA GLN A 32 10.51 5.93 -12.26
C GLN A 32 11.49 6.06 -11.09
N LYS A 33 12.70 6.52 -11.40
CA LYS A 33 13.64 6.94 -10.37
C LYS A 33 13.11 8.22 -9.72
N ILE A 34 12.73 8.15 -8.46
CA ILE A 34 12.32 9.29 -7.64
C ILE A 34 13.32 9.42 -6.50
N GLU A 35 13.78 10.63 -6.27
CA GLU A 35 14.68 10.96 -5.16
C GLU A 35 13.93 11.81 -4.10
N LEU A 36 14.46 11.83 -2.89
CA LEU A 36 13.85 12.61 -1.80
C LEU A 36 13.87 14.11 -2.09
N GLU A 37 14.84 14.55 -2.89
CA GLU A 37 15.00 15.91 -3.40
C GLU A 37 13.80 16.35 -4.24
N ASP A 38 13.29 15.47 -5.10
CA ASP A 38 12.09 15.73 -5.94
C ASP A 38 10.88 15.98 -5.05
N ILE A 39 10.73 15.16 -4.02
CA ILE A 39 9.62 15.26 -3.07
C ILE A 39 9.74 16.54 -2.23
N ALA A 40 10.94 16.87 -1.80
CA ALA A 40 11.22 18.09 -1.05
C ALA A 40 10.90 19.35 -1.87
N GLN A 41 11.24 19.34 -3.15
CA GLN A 41 10.93 20.44 -4.08
C GLN A 41 9.42 20.62 -4.27
N ILE A 42 8.67 19.54 -4.45
CA ILE A 42 7.20 19.59 -4.58
C ILE A 42 6.54 20.18 -3.34
N GLY A 43 7.06 19.87 -2.16
CA GLY A 43 6.57 20.42 -0.92
C GLY A 43 7.04 21.87 -0.62
N GLY A 44 8.10 22.32 -1.28
CA GLY A 44 8.74 23.59 -0.96
C GLY A 44 9.55 23.58 0.33
N TYR A 45 10.05 22.39 0.74
CA TYR A 45 10.83 22.20 1.96
C TYR A 45 12.25 21.70 1.64
N ASN A 46 13.16 21.84 2.62
CA ASN A 46 14.47 21.22 2.48
C ASN A 46 14.40 19.69 2.69
N VAL A 47 15.36 18.98 2.13
CA VAL A 47 15.44 17.52 2.13
C VAL A 47 15.43 16.92 3.54
N ASN A 48 16.20 17.53 4.47
CA ASN A 48 16.28 17.05 5.85
C ASN A 48 14.93 17.13 6.57
N TYR A 49 14.23 18.26 6.42
CA TYR A 49 12.90 18.42 6.99
C TYR A 49 11.91 17.42 6.40
N THR A 50 11.91 17.27 5.06
CA THR A 50 11.06 16.31 4.35
C THR A 50 11.32 14.88 4.81
N SER A 51 12.59 14.48 4.96
CA SER A 51 12.97 13.16 5.48
C SER A 51 12.43 12.89 6.89
N GLN A 52 12.61 13.86 7.79
CA GLN A 52 12.11 13.76 9.16
C GLN A 52 10.58 13.75 9.21
N PHE A 53 9.95 14.53 8.34
CA PHE A 53 8.50 14.59 8.25
C PHE A 53 7.91 13.26 7.79
N PHE A 54 8.45 12.66 6.72
CA PHE A 54 8.05 11.33 6.26
C PHE A 54 8.15 10.29 7.39
N LYS A 55 9.30 10.26 8.09
CA LYS A 55 9.50 9.32 9.18
C LYS A 55 8.55 9.56 10.36
N ARG A 56 8.22 10.82 10.65
CA ARG A 56 7.27 11.17 11.70
C ARG A 56 5.83 10.83 11.37
N GLN A 57 5.40 11.06 10.12
CA GLN A 57 4.01 10.85 9.68
C GLN A 57 3.71 9.39 9.33
N LEU A 58 4.63 8.71 8.66
CA LEU A 58 4.43 7.35 8.16
C LEU A 58 5.16 6.28 8.97
N GLY A 59 5.97 6.66 9.97
CA GLY A 59 6.81 5.72 10.72
C GLY A 59 7.98 5.13 9.93
N VAL A 60 8.05 5.37 8.61
CA VAL A 60 9.05 4.81 7.71
C VAL A 60 9.74 5.90 6.90
N SER A 61 10.93 5.60 6.35
CA SER A 61 11.61 6.51 5.44
C SER A 61 10.89 6.60 4.09
N PHE A 62 11.15 7.67 3.33
CA PHE A 62 10.67 7.81 1.96
C PHE A 62 11.05 6.60 1.08
N LEU A 63 12.30 6.14 1.17
CA LEU A 63 12.77 4.99 0.38
C LEU A 63 12.03 3.70 0.76
N GLU A 64 11.76 3.48 2.04
CA GLU A 64 10.99 2.32 2.51
C GLU A 64 9.53 2.42 2.04
N TYR A 65 8.92 3.60 2.09
CA TYR A 65 7.58 3.84 1.56
C TYR A 65 7.48 3.54 0.05
N LEU A 66 8.42 4.07 -0.73
CA LEU A 66 8.51 3.83 -2.17
C LEU A 66 8.71 2.34 -2.49
N LEU A 67 9.57 1.67 -1.72
CA LEU A 67 9.81 0.23 -1.87
C LEU A 67 8.53 -0.59 -1.62
N ARG A 68 7.82 -0.30 -0.54
CA ARG A 68 6.55 -0.98 -0.21
C ARG A 68 5.49 -0.79 -1.29
N MET A 69 5.38 0.42 -1.82
CA MET A 69 4.46 0.73 -2.92
C MET A 69 4.79 -0.09 -4.19
N ARG A 70 6.05 -0.15 -4.58
CA ARG A 70 6.51 -0.97 -5.70
C ARG A 70 6.24 -2.45 -5.50
N LEU A 71 6.49 -2.95 -4.29
CA LEU A 71 6.22 -4.34 -3.94
C LEU A 71 4.73 -4.66 -3.96
N ARG A 72 3.88 -3.76 -3.44
CA ARG A 72 2.42 -3.91 -3.48
C ARG A 72 1.91 -4.02 -4.92
N GLU A 73 2.36 -3.13 -5.80
CA GLU A 73 1.99 -3.20 -7.21
C GLU A 73 2.47 -4.50 -7.88
N ALA A 74 3.67 -4.95 -7.52
CA ALA A 74 4.19 -6.22 -8.02
C ALA A 74 3.33 -7.41 -7.59
N THR A 75 2.80 -7.45 -6.35
CA THR A 75 1.90 -8.53 -5.92
C THR A 75 0.61 -8.55 -6.73
N VAL A 76 0.02 -7.38 -7.00
CA VAL A 76 -1.18 -7.28 -7.84
C VAL A 76 -0.92 -7.82 -9.24
N ARG A 77 0.20 -7.46 -9.87
CA ARG A 77 0.58 -7.94 -11.21
C ARG A 77 0.90 -9.44 -11.22
N LEU A 78 1.62 -9.92 -10.21
CA LEU A 78 1.92 -11.35 -10.08
C LEU A 78 0.65 -12.20 -9.97
N ALA A 79 -0.37 -11.71 -9.26
CA ALA A 79 -1.64 -12.42 -9.10
C ALA A 79 -2.52 -12.38 -10.36
N ASN A 80 -2.51 -11.25 -11.09
CA ASN A 80 -3.51 -10.97 -12.13
C ASN A 80 -2.97 -11.02 -13.56
N SER A 81 -1.65 -11.16 -13.78
CA SER A 81 -1.06 -11.29 -15.12
C SER A 81 -0.16 -12.51 -15.27
N ASP A 82 0.11 -12.88 -16.53
CA ASP A 82 1.09 -13.91 -16.90
C ASP A 82 2.46 -13.33 -17.27
N ASP A 83 2.66 -12.03 -17.08
CA ASP A 83 3.91 -11.35 -17.38
C ASP A 83 5.10 -12.01 -16.67
N GLY A 84 6.25 -12.03 -17.35
CA GLY A 84 7.48 -12.53 -16.75
C GLY A 84 7.87 -11.76 -15.48
N VAL A 85 8.40 -12.45 -14.47
CA VAL A 85 8.81 -11.83 -13.20
C VAL A 85 9.80 -10.68 -13.43
N ALA A 86 10.70 -10.81 -14.40
CA ALA A 86 11.63 -9.74 -14.75
C ALA A 86 10.92 -8.49 -15.33
N HIS A 87 9.89 -8.71 -16.15
CA HIS A 87 9.07 -7.62 -16.70
C HIS A 87 8.28 -6.91 -15.60
N ILE A 88 7.68 -7.67 -14.68
CA ILE A 88 6.97 -7.10 -13.53
C ILE A 88 7.93 -6.28 -12.67
N ALA A 89 9.13 -6.80 -12.36
CA ALA A 89 10.12 -6.07 -11.59
C ALA A 89 10.46 -4.72 -12.23
N SER A 90 10.79 -4.70 -13.53
CA SER A 90 11.15 -3.48 -14.24
C SER A 90 9.98 -2.50 -14.33
N SER A 91 8.77 -2.98 -14.63
CA SER A 91 7.55 -2.14 -14.71
C SER A 91 7.09 -1.60 -13.36
N CYS A 92 7.52 -2.20 -12.25
CA CYS A 92 7.30 -1.67 -10.89
C CYS A 92 8.44 -0.75 -10.42
N GLY A 93 9.43 -0.44 -11.27
CA GLY A 93 10.49 0.53 -10.95
C GLY A 93 11.70 -0.05 -10.22
N PHE A 94 11.89 -1.38 -10.24
CA PHE A 94 13.11 -1.98 -9.72
C PHE A 94 14.23 -1.90 -10.76
N ALA A 95 15.43 -1.53 -10.31
CA ALA A 95 16.60 -1.38 -11.18
C ALA A 95 17.02 -2.71 -11.82
N ASP A 96 16.90 -3.80 -11.08
CA ASP A 96 17.21 -5.14 -11.55
C ASP A 96 16.37 -6.21 -10.82
N ILE A 97 16.34 -7.40 -11.40
CA ILE A 97 15.59 -8.55 -10.88
C ILE A 97 16.18 -9.10 -9.55
N LYS A 98 17.47 -8.92 -9.30
CA LYS A 98 18.09 -9.39 -8.06
C LYS A 98 17.62 -8.55 -6.88
N ALA A 99 17.65 -7.21 -7.04
CA ALA A 99 17.14 -6.28 -6.04
C ALA A 99 15.65 -6.55 -5.76
N PHE A 100 14.85 -6.79 -6.80
CA PHE A 100 13.45 -7.16 -6.66
C PHE A 100 13.26 -8.45 -5.84
N ASN A 101 13.94 -9.54 -6.23
CA ASN A 101 13.79 -10.83 -5.55
C ASN A 101 14.20 -10.76 -4.07
N VAL A 102 15.30 -10.05 -3.77
CA VAL A 102 15.75 -9.85 -2.38
C VAL A 102 14.71 -9.06 -1.58
N ALA A 103 14.24 -7.95 -2.11
CA ALA A 103 13.23 -7.13 -1.45
C ALA A 103 11.92 -7.90 -1.26
N PHE A 104 11.44 -8.58 -2.29
CA PHE A 104 10.21 -9.36 -2.26
C PHE A 104 10.27 -10.47 -1.21
N LYS A 105 11.35 -11.27 -1.22
CA LYS A 105 11.54 -12.34 -0.24
C LYS A 105 11.64 -11.81 1.19
N LYS A 106 12.29 -10.65 1.38
CA LYS A 106 12.40 -10.00 2.70
C LYS A 106 11.03 -9.58 3.24
N HIS A 107 10.14 -9.06 2.39
CA HIS A 107 8.85 -8.54 2.82
C HIS A 107 7.74 -9.61 2.89
N PHE A 108 7.73 -10.57 1.96
CA PHE A 108 6.66 -11.57 1.85
C PHE A 108 7.10 -12.99 2.25
N HIS A 109 8.35 -13.18 2.68
CA HIS A 109 8.92 -14.48 3.10
C HIS A 109 8.83 -15.59 2.05
N THR A 110 8.49 -15.24 0.79
CA THR A 110 8.37 -16.15 -0.35
C THR A 110 8.99 -15.52 -1.60
N THR A 111 9.25 -16.32 -2.63
CA THR A 111 9.72 -15.79 -3.92
C THR A 111 8.55 -15.27 -4.76
N PRO A 112 8.79 -14.33 -5.72
CA PRO A 112 7.74 -13.85 -6.62
C PRO A 112 7.06 -14.98 -7.41
N SER A 113 7.80 -16.00 -7.82
CA SER A 113 7.27 -17.14 -8.58
C SER A 113 6.37 -18.03 -7.72
N GLU A 114 6.76 -18.29 -6.48
CA GLU A 114 5.96 -19.04 -5.51
C GLU A 114 4.69 -18.27 -5.14
N TYR A 115 4.82 -16.96 -4.89
CA TYR A 115 3.67 -16.08 -4.63
C TYR A 115 2.65 -16.15 -5.77
N ARG A 116 3.10 -16.04 -7.03
CA ARG A 116 2.23 -16.21 -8.21
C ARG A 116 1.50 -17.55 -8.21
N LYS A 117 2.23 -18.63 -7.94
CA LYS A 117 1.64 -19.98 -7.91
C LYS A 117 0.55 -20.06 -6.84
N GLN A 118 0.83 -19.60 -5.63
CA GLN A 118 -0.12 -19.58 -4.53
C GLN A 118 -1.36 -18.72 -4.86
N ALA A 119 -1.18 -17.52 -5.39
CA ALA A 119 -2.27 -16.63 -5.78
C ALA A 119 -3.17 -17.26 -6.87
N LYS A 120 -2.57 -17.94 -7.86
CA LYS A 120 -3.33 -18.65 -8.90
C LYS A 120 -4.06 -19.88 -8.37
N GLU A 121 -3.47 -20.61 -7.45
CA GLU A 121 -4.11 -21.77 -6.80
C GLU A 121 -5.29 -21.31 -5.94
N LEU A 122 -5.13 -20.22 -5.17
CA LEU A 122 -6.21 -19.62 -4.41
C LEU A 122 -7.34 -19.15 -5.32
N GLY A 123 -7.03 -18.42 -6.41
CA GLY A 123 -8.02 -17.99 -7.39
C GLY A 123 -8.72 -19.13 -8.13
N ARG A 124 -8.08 -20.31 -8.27
CA ARG A 124 -8.73 -21.52 -8.80
C ARG A 124 -9.64 -22.17 -7.77
N LYS A 125 -9.24 -22.22 -6.51
CA LYS A 125 -10.06 -22.74 -5.41
C LYS A 125 -11.31 -21.90 -5.21
N THR A 126 -11.19 -20.57 -5.27
CA THR A 126 -12.34 -19.66 -5.18
C THR A 126 -13.31 -19.76 -6.35
N LYS A 127 -12.87 -20.21 -7.53
CA LYS A 127 -13.76 -20.50 -8.66
C LYS A 127 -14.43 -21.89 -8.60
N LEU A 128 -13.90 -22.80 -7.78
CA LEU A 128 -14.39 -24.17 -7.65
C LEU A 128 -15.16 -24.46 -6.37
N HIS A 129 -15.08 -23.61 -5.36
CA HIS A 129 -15.77 -23.84 -4.06
C HIS A 129 -16.83 -22.78 -3.81
N ASP A 130 -17.97 -23.26 -3.34
CA ASP A 130 -19.15 -22.49 -2.98
C ASP A 130 -18.74 -21.27 -2.11
N TRP A 131 -19.08 -20.08 -2.58
CA TRP A 131 -18.81 -18.79 -1.93
C TRP A 131 -19.21 -18.73 -0.44
N LYS A 132 -20.00 -19.68 0.04
CA LYS A 132 -20.39 -19.83 1.45
C LYS A 132 -19.23 -20.24 2.37
N GLU A 133 -18.25 -20.99 1.86
CA GLU A 133 -17.09 -21.44 2.65
C GLU A 133 -16.00 -20.36 2.73
N ILE A 134 -15.95 -19.46 1.74
CA ILE A 134 -14.97 -18.38 1.66
C ILE A 134 -15.22 -17.29 2.71
N ILE A 135 -16.47 -17.06 3.07
CA ILE A 135 -16.84 -16.04 4.05
C ILE A 135 -16.47 -16.45 5.48
N SER A 136 -16.38 -17.75 5.78
CA SER A 136 -16.14 -18.21 7.16
C SER A 136 -14.66 -18.40 7.52
N THR A 137 -13.76 -18.54 6.55
CA THR A 137 -12.37 -18.93 6.83
C THR A 137 -11.34 -17.80 6.61
N GLN A 138 -11.74 -16.64 6.11
CA GLN A 138 -10.83 -15.62 5.63
C GLN A 138 -10.85 -14.27 6.37
N GLU A 139 -11.63 -14.13 7.44
CA GLU A 139 -11.63 -12.86 8.18
C GLU A 139 -10.28 -12.62 8.88
N GLU A 140 -9.68 -13.66 9.46
CA GLU A 140 -8.40 -13.54 10.15
C GLU A 140 -7.23 -13.38 9.18
N ASP A 141 -7.17 -14.15 8.09
CA ASP A 141 -6.11 -14.09 7.08
C ASP A 141 -6.14 -12.78 6.27
N ILE A 142 -7.34 -12.26 5.95
CA ILE A 142 -7.49 -10.97 5.25
C ILE A 142 -7.14 -9.80 6.16
N VAL A 143 -7.50 -9.87 7.43
CA VAL A 143 -7.15 -8.85 8.43
C VAL A 143 -5.64 -8.84 8.66
N GLU A 144 -4.98 -10.00 8.77
CA GLU A 144 -3.52 -10.09 8.91
C GLU A 144 -2.80 -9.62 7.64
N LEU A 145 -3.31 -9.95 6.45
CA LEU A 145 -2.78 -9.46 5.17
C LEU A 145 -2.98 -7.95 5.02
N LEU A 146 -4.15 -7.42 5.38
CA LEU A 146 -4.42 -5.99 5.36
C LEU A 146 -3.60 -5.26 6.42
N GLN A 147 -3.39 -5.83 7.60
CA GLN A 147 -2.52 -5.26 8.63
C GLN A 147 -1.05 -5.26 8.20
N SER A 148 -0.59 -6.28 7.46
CA SER A 148 0.76 -6.29 6.89
C SER A 148 0.96 -5.31 5.74
N CYS A 149 -0.12 -4.91 5.08
CA CYS A 149 -0.12 -3.96 3.96
C CYS A 149 -0.41 -2.51 4.37
N LEU A 150 -0.94 -2.29 5.58
CA LEU A 150 -1.20 -0.94 6.08
C LEU A 150 0.09 -0.29 6.57
N PRO A 151 0.30 1.00 6.29
CA PRO A 151 1.37 1.75 6.93
C PRO A 151 1.13 1.76 8.44
N TYR A 152 2.19 1.46 9.17
CA TYR A 152 2.27 1.36 10.62
C TYR A 152 1.45 2.43 11.35
N GLU A 153 0.67 1.97 12.34
CA GLU A 153 -0.24 2.77 13.16
C GLU A 153 0.44 3.95 13.85
N HIS A 154 0.14 5.16 13.44
CA HIS A 154 0.22 6.36 14.29
C HIS A 154 -0.68 7.52 13.86
N ASP A 155 -1.72 7.28 13.08
CA ASP A 155 -2.71 8.33 12.83
C ASP A 155 -4.11 7.87 13.27
N SER A 156 -4.59 8.49 14.34
CA SER A 156 -5.95 8.31 14.86
C SER A 156 -7.04 8.52 13.79
N SER A 157 -6.74 9.27 12.72
CA SER A 157 -7.64 9.49 11.58
C SER A 157 -7.83 8.25 10.72
N TYR A 158 -6.78 7.43 10.52
CA TYR A 158 -6.91 6.17 9.78
C TYR A 158 -7.66 5.11 10.57
N LYS A 159 -7.45 5.05 11.88
CA LYS A 159 -8.18 4.15 12.77
C LYS A 159 -9.68 4.45 12.74
N LEU A 160 -10.04 5.73 12.78
CA LEU A 160 -11.44 6.16 12.68
C LEU A 160 -12.05 5.80 11.31
N LYS A 161 -11.33 6.03 10.20
CA LYS A 161 -11.77 5.67 8.85
C LYS A 161 -11.90 4.16 8.66
N LEU A 162 -11.01 3.38 9.27
CA LEU A 162 -11.07 1.91 9.23
C LEU A 162 -12.27 1.40 10.03
N GLU A 163 -12.54 1.98 11.20
CA GLU A 163 -13.72 1.67 12.01
C GLU A 163 -15.02 2.02 11.27
N GLU A 164 -15.08 3.19 10.61
CA GLU A 164 -16.22 3.57 9.78
C GLU A 164 -16.41 2.64 8.58
N ALA A 165 -15.33 2.22 7.93
CA ALA A 165 -15.37 1.27 6.82
C ALA A 165 -15.86 -0.12 7.28
N ASN A 166 -15.36 -0.59 8.42
CA ASN A 166 -15.80 -1.87 9.01
C ASN A 166 -17.28 -1.82 9.43
N GLN A 167 -17.75 -0.71 10.01
CA GLN A 167 -19.18 -0.54 10.33
C GLN A 167 -20.06 -0.58 9.07
N LYS A 168 -19.63 0.07 7.98
CA LYS A 168 -20.35 0.04 6.69
C LYS A 168 -20.39 -1.37 6.09
N LEU A 169 -19.28 -2.11 6.17
CA LEU A 169 -19.20 -3.52 5.73
C LEU A 169 -20.15 -4.41 6.55
N GLN A 170 -20.21 -4.21 7.86
CA GLN A 170 -21.10 -4.96 8.73
C GLN A 170 -22.57 -4.74 8.34
N VAL A 171 -22.99 -3.50 8.09
CA VAL A 171 -24.36 -3.16 7.66
C VAL A 171 -24.70 -3.82 6.31
N VAL A 172 -23.77 -3.79 5.35
CA VAL A 172 -23.97 -4.44 4.03
C VAL A 172 -24.11 -5.95 4.19
N ARG A 173 -23.30 -6.57 5.07
CA ARG A 173 -23.37 -8.00 5.37
C ARG A 173 -24.73 -8.38 5.93
N GLU A 174 -25.23 -7.66 6.93
CA GLU A 174 -26.56 -7.90 7.53
C GLU A 174 -27.70 -7.74 6.51
N GLN A 175 -27.60 -6.76 5.62
CA GLN A 175 -28.55 -6.58 4.52
C GLN A 175 -28.52 -7.76 3.53
N LEU A 176 -27.33 -8.24 3.16
CA LEU A 176 -27.18 -9.41 2.28
C LEU A 176 -27.73 -10.70 2.92
N GLU A 177 -27.44 -10.92 4.20
CA GLU A 177 -28.00 -12.06 4.93
C GLU A 177 -29.55 -12.01 4.98
N SER A 178 -30.10 -10.82 5.17
CA SER A 178 -31.57 -10.62 5.14
C SER A 178 -32.19 -10.93 3.77
N VAL A 179 -31.51 -10.51 2.70
CA VAL A 179 -31.95 -10.79 1.31
C VAL A 179 -31.85 -12.28 1.00
N VAL A 180 -30.76 -12.93 1.37
CA VAL A 180 -30.57 -14.39 1.18
C VAL A 180 -31.66 -15.17 1.95
N LYS A 181 -32.00 -14.75 3.16
CA LYS A 181 -33.05 -15.40 3.97
C LYS A 181 -34.44 -15.27 3.32
N LYS A 182 -34.72 -14.13 2.68
CA LYS A 182 -35.97 -13.89 1.91
C LYS A 182 -36.04 -14.67 0.61
N LEU A 183 -34.91 -15.03 0.01
CA LEU A 183 -34.87 -15.82 -1.22
C LEU A 183 -34.96 -17.34 -0.96
N GLN A 184 -34.78 -17.77 0.31
CA GLN A 184 -34.87 -19.17 0.72
C GLN A 184 -36.24 -19.52 1.39
N SER A 185 -37.08 -18.53 1.57
CA SER A 185 -38.47 -18.69 2.08
C SER A 185 -39.48 -18.62 0.93
#